data_552b0ac379593191be5a1bb9896eebc8
#
_entry.id   552b0ac379593191be5a1bb9896eebc8
#
_cell.length_a   1.000
_cell.length_b   1.000
_cell.length_c   1.000
_cell.angle_alpha   90.00
_cell.angle_beta   90.00
_cell.angle_gamma   90.00
#
_symmetry.space_group_name_H-M   'P 1'
#
loop_
_entity.id
_entity.type
_entity.pdbx_description
1 polymer ?
#
loop_
_entity_poly.entity_id
_entity_poly.type
_entity_poly.pdbx_seq_one_letter_code
_entity_poly.pdbx_strand_id
1 'polypeptide(L)'
;MNFFDVLEEMLVILFAIAAGYVANHLGYLGGETDQKLSKLILNITMPAMIVAAVITGEELPEISVILSILEVGVVFYVLEFALVLTVPKLLPGTAGERGVYRYTLAFPNVGFIGYPVAVALYGDGALFYAAILALPFNLLSYSLGPLMLAGAARFRWRQLLSPCIVASVLGLVLALTRLRPPAIVGEMLDFVGDITVPLSLLVVGSLLAHMSPGKVLRSPKLWVLSVLRLLVMPALLCLVLRGMHIEAMVLGIAVSQMGMPVAVNGTLLSMEYGGDTEVMAQVTFLTTLGAIITIPVLAAVLL
;
A
#
# COMPACT_ATOMS: atom_id res chain seq x y z
N MET A 1 -13.65 1.34 17.56
CA MET A 1 -13.87 2.49 16.67
C MET A 1 -15.33 2.55 16.26
N ASN A 2 -15.92 3.75 16.22
CA ASN A 2 -17.30 3.89 15.74
C ASN A 2 -17.28 4.08 14.21
N PHE A 3 -18.28 3.60 13.49
CA PHE A 3 -18.37 3.75 12.00
C PHE A 3 -18.23 5.22 11.56
N PHE A 4 -18.78 6.15 12.34
CA PHE A 4 -18.70 7.58 12.00
C PHE A 4 -17.29 8.14 12.13
N ASP A 5 -16.49 7.68 13.11
CA ASP A 5 -15.09 8.10 13.28
C ASP A 5 -14.26 7.65 12.07
N VAL A 6 -14.44 6.40 11.62
CA VAL A 6 -13.80 5.88 10.40
C VAL A 6 -14.22 6.66 9.16
N LEU A 7 -15.50 7.01 9.07
CA LEU A 7 -16.02 7.76 7.92
C LEU A 7 -15.41 9.18 7.86
N GLU A 8 -15.27 9.86 8.99
CA GLU A 8 -14.63 11.18 9.07
C GLU A 8 -13.19 11.13 8.58
N GLU A 9 -12.39 10.18 9.05
CA GLU A 9 -11.00 9.99 8.61
C GLU A 9 -10.92 9.66 7.11
N MET A 10 -11.83 8.82 6.61
CA MET A 10 -11.89 8.51 5.19
C MET A 10 -12.30 9.74 4.34
N LEU A 11 -13.13 10.65 4.85
CA LEU A 11 -13.48 11.90 4.17
C LEU A 11 -12.26 12.84 4.08
N VAL A 12 -11.39 12.88 5.08
CA VAL A 12 -10.14 13.66 5.04
C VAL A 12 -9.21 13.10 3.94
N ILE A 13 -9.04 11.78 3.90
CA ILE A 13 -8.25 11.11 2.85
C ILE A 13 -8.84 11.39 1.47
N LEU A 14 -10.16 11.24 1.31
CA LEU A 14 -10.86 11.50 0.06
C LEU A 14 -10.73 12.97 -0.38
N PHE A 15 -10.82 13.91 0.55
CA PHE A 15 -10.62 15.34 0.27
C PHE A 15 -9.22 15.61 -0.30
N ALA A 16 -8.17 15.02 0.30
CA ALA A 16 -6.81 15.18 -0.19
C ALA A 16 -6.63 14.56 -1.59
N ILE A 17 -7.22 13.39 -1.85
CA ILE A 17 -7.23 12.76 -3.19
C ILE A 17 -7.98 13.65 -4.19
N ALA A 18 -9.15 14.18 -3.83
CA ALA A 18 -9.93 15.07 -4.69
C ALA A 18 -9.17 16.37 -4.97
N ALA A 19 -8.49 16.95 -3.98
CA ALA A 19 -7.64 18.14 -4.17
C ALA A 19 -6.50 17.87 -5.16
N GLY A 20 -5.86 16.68 -5.09
CA GLY A 20 -4.84 16.25 -6.06
C GLY A 20 -5.40 16.11 -7.48
N TYR A 21 -6.60 15.54 -7.61
CA TYR A 21 -7.32 15.44 -8.88
C TYR A 21 -7.59 16.83 -9.49
N VAL A 22 -8.09 17.76 -8.70
CA VAL A 22 -8.33 19.15 -9.12
C VAL A 22 -7.02 19.85 -9.46
N ALA A 23 -5.97 19.70 -8.65
CA ALA A 23 -4.65 20.29 -8.90
C ALA A 23 -4.05 19.83 -10.24
N ASN A 24 -4.30 18.58 -10.64
CA ASN A 24 -3.92 18.09 -11.96
C ASN A 24 -4.66 18.80 -13.08
N HIS A 25 -6.00 18.97 -12.98
CA HIS A 25 -6.80 19.69 -13.97
C HIS A 25 -6.45 21.17 -14.08
N LEU A 26 -5.94 21.77 -13.00
CA LEU A 26 -5.45 23.15 -12.97
C LEU A 26 -4.00 23.28 -13.48
N GLY A 27 -3.33 22.16 -13.80
CA GLY A 27 -1.96 22.15 -14.30
C GLY A 27 -0.87 22.30 -13.24
N TYR A 28 -1.20 22.23 -11.95
CA TYR A 28 -0.21 22.27 -10.86
C TYR A 28 0.47 20.91 -10.64
N LEU A 29 -0.25 19.81 -10.89
CA LEU A 29 0.23 18.44 -10.83
C LEU A 29 0.09 17.76 -12.20
N GLY A 30 0.73 16.62 -12.37
CA GLY A 30 0.66 15.79 -13.57
C GLY A 30 2.04 15.41 -14.11
N GLY A 31 2.09 14.38 -14.94
CA GLY A 31 3.25 13.97 -15.73
C GLY A 31 4.57 13.92 -14.95
N GLU A 32 5.51 14.78 -15.30
CA GLU A 32 6.85 14.82 -14.71
C GLU A 32 6.82 15.28 -13.24
N THR A 33 5.90 16.17 -12.88
CA THR A 33 5.76 16.64 -11.49
C THR A 33 5.37 15.49 -10.55
N ASP A 34 4.39 14.68 -10.94
CA ASP A 34 3.96 13.51 -10.15
C ASP A 34 5.10 12.52 -9.95
N GLN A 35 5.92 12.31 -10.99
CA GLN A 35 7.10 11.44 -10.90
C GLN A 35 8.16 11.98 -9.94
N LYS A 36 8.42 13.30 -9.96
CA LYS A 36 9.38 13.95 -9.05
C LYS A 36 8.89 13.90 -7.60
N LEU A 37 7.61 14.18 -7.38
CA LEU A 37 7.01 14.09 -6.05
C LEU A 37 6.98 12.65 -5.52
N SER A 38 6.63 11.67 -6.36
CA SER A 38 6.70 10.25 -5.98
C SER A 38 8.11 9.83 -5.59
N LYS A 39 9.14 10.31 -6.31
CA LYS A 39 10.54 10.05 -5.95
C LYS A 39 10.93 10.72 -4.63
N LEU A 40 10.48 11.94 -4.36
CA LEU A 40 10.70 12.64 -3.11
C LEU A 40 10.08 11.87 -1.94
N ILE A 41 8.81 11.42 -2.11
CA ILE A 41 8.10 10.63 -1.11
C ILE A 41 8.88 9.33 -0.81
N LEU A 42 9.15 8.52 -1.82
CA LEU A 42 9.74 7.20 -1.65
C LEU A 42 11.20 7.22 -1.18
N ASN A 43 11.93 8.29 -1.46
CA ASN A 43 13.37 8.34 -1.13
C ASN A 43 13.71 9.22 0.07
N ILE A 44 12.82 10.10 0.51
CA ILE A 44 13.10 11.06 1.59
C ILE A 44 12.00 11.04 2.64
N THR A 45 10.78 11.48 2.31
CA THR A 45 9.77 11.74 3.35
C THR A 45 9.20 10.47 3.96
N MET A 46 8.90 9.46 3.17
CA MET A 46 8.39 8.17 3.66
C MET A 46 9.45 7.40 4.49
N PRO A 47 10.72 7.28 4.09
CA PRO A 47 11.77 6.75 4.96
C PRO A 47 11.91 7.50 6.28
N ALA A 48 11.84 8.84 6.24
CA ALA A 48 11.90 9.67 7.45
C ALA A 48 10.72 9.36 8.38
N MET A 49 9.49 9.32 7.85
CA MET A 49 8.27 8.97 8.57
C MET A 49 8.36 7.59 9.22
N ILE A 50 8.85 6.56 8.50
CA ILE A 50 8.99 5.19 9.02
C ILE A 50 9.97 5.14 10.20
N VAL A 51 11.11 5.81 10.12
CA VAL A 51 12.11 5.81 11.20
C VAL A 51 11.62 6.67 12.37
N ALA A 52 11.02 7.83 12.09
CA ALA A 52 10.43 8.70 13.11
C ALA A 52 9.42 7.95 13.98
N ALA A 53 8.51 7.21 13.39
CA ALA A 53 7.48 6.44 14.10
C ALA A 53 8.04 5.48 15.17
N VAL A 54 9.28 5.01 14.99
CA VAL A 54 9.96 4.16 15.96
C VAL A 54 10.65 4.98 17.05
N ILE A 55 11.22 6.14 16.71
CA ILE A 55 12.01 6.98 17.63
C ILE A 55 11.09 7.82 18.51
N THR A 56 10.03 8.41 17.94
CA THR A 56 9.10 9.32 18.64
C THR A 56 7.99 8.58 19.37
N GLY A 57 7.75 7.30 19.04
CA GLY A 57 6.75 6.48 19.72
C GLY A 57 7.01 6.43 21.23
N GLU A 58 5.96 6.71 22.04
CA GLU A 58 6.05 6.74 23.51
C GLU A 58 6.55 5.41 24.05
N GLU A 59 6.01 4.30 23.53
CA GLU A 59 6.42 2.95 23.89
C GLU A 59 6.71 2.12 22.64
N LEU A 60 7.84 1.41 22.64
CA LEU A 60 8.13 0.41 21.61
C LEU A 60 7.30 -0.85 21.90
N PRO A 61 6.68 -1.46 20.88
CA PRO A 61 5.94 -2.70 21.05
C PRO A 61 6.79 -3.78 21.71
N GLU A 62 6.17 -4.66 22.47
CA GLU A 62 6.85 -5.84 22.99
C GLU A 62 7.42 -6.70 21.86
N ILE A 63 8.51 -7.41 22.14
CA ILE A 63 9.14 -8.32 21.15
C ILE A 63 8.14 -9.36 20.66
N SER A 64 7.26 -9.84 21.54
CA SER A 64 6.15 -10.75 21.22
C SER A 64 5.24 -10.19 20.13
N VAL A 65 4.92 -8.90 20.18
CA VAL A 65 4.09 -8.21 19.20
C VAL A 65 4.84 -8.06 17.87
N ILE A 66 6.13 -7.70 17.90
CA ILE A 66 6.95 -7.63 16.69
C ILE A 66 7.04 -8.99 15.99
N LEU A 67 7.21 -10.07 16.74
CA LEU A 67 7.20 -11.43 16.19
C LEU A 67 5.84 -11.79 15.61
N SER A 68 4.74 -11.39 16.26
CA SER A 68 3.39 -11.57 15.75
C SER A 68 3.16 -10.84 14.41
N ILE A 69 3.69 -9.60 14.24
CA ILE A 69 3.62 -8.89 12.96
C ILE A 69 4.36 -9.66 11.85
N LEU A 70 5.53 -10.22 12.15
CA LEU A 70 6.29 -11.00 11.18
C LEU A 70 5.56 -12.29 10.80
N GLU A 71 4.95 -12.98 11.78
CA GLU A 71 4.12 -14.17 11.55
C GLU A 71 2.90 -13.83 10.67
N VAL A 72 2.19 -12.76 11.01
CA VAL A 72 1.07 -12.24 10.21
C VAL A 72 1.53 -11.88 8.81
N GLY A 73 2.72 -11.28 8.66
CA GLY A 73 3.32 -10.97 7.37
C GLY A 73 3.52 -12.23 6.50
N VAL A 74 3.99 -13.33 7.08
CA VAL A 74 4.12 -14.61 6.36
C VAL A 74 2.76 -15.10 5.89
N VAL A 75 1.75 -15.13 6.77
CA VAL A 75 0.38 -15.55 6.41
C VAL A 75 -0.20 -14.65 5.31
N PHE A 76 -0.02 -13.34 5.44
CA PHE A 76 -0.46 -12.34 4.48
C PHE A 76 0.08 -12.65 3.07
N TYR A 77 1.39 -12.78 2.92
CA TYR A 77 2.01 -12.99 1.61
C TYR A 77 1.80 -14.42 1.08
N VAL A 78 1.73 -15.43 1.93
CA VAL A 78 1.37 -16.79 1.50
C VAL A 78 -0.02 -16.81 0.90
N LEU A 79 -1.00 -16.16 1.53
CA LEU A 79 -2.36 -16.06 1.03
C LEU A 79 -2.42 -15.29 -0.30
N GLU A 80 -1.74 -14.14 -0.39
CA GLU A 80 -1.64 -13.37 -1.64
C GLU A 80 -1.07 -14.22 -2.78
N PHE A 81 0.08 -14.84 -2.58
CA PHE A 81 0.73 -15.63 -3.63
C PHE A 81 -0.06 -16.89 -4.01
N ALA A 82 -0.78 -17.51 -3.08
CA ALA A 82 -1.69 -18.60 -3.40
C ALA A 82 -2.78 -18.15 -4.42
N LEU A 83 -3.34 -16.97 -4.23
CA LEU A 83 -4.33 -16.39 -5.15
C LEU A 83 -3.70 -15.94 -6.48
N VAL A 84 -2.49 -15.37 -6.45
CA VAL A 84 -1.71 -14.99 -7.65
C VAL A 84 -1.43 -16.21 -8.56
N LEU A 85 -1.18 -17.36 -7.98
CA LEU A 85 -0.88 -18.58 -8.74
C LEU A 85 -2.12 -19.26 -9.33
N THR A 86 -3.30 -19.02 -8.76
CA THR A 86 -4.56 -19.69 -9.11
C THR A 86 -5.50 -18.83 -9.94
N VAL A 87 -5.89 -17.67 -9.43
CA VAL A 87 -6.95 -16.81 -9.99
C VAL A 87 -6.68 -16.34 -11.42
N PRO A 88 -5.47 -15.85 -11.79
CA PRO A 88 -5.21 -15.38 -13.14
C PRO A 88 -5.32 -16.47 -14.22
N LYS A 89 -5.25 -17.75 -13.84
CA LYS A 89 -5.45 -18.88 -14.76
C LYS A 89 -6.91 -19.10 -15.09
N LEU A 90 -7.80 -18.72 -14.18
CA LEU A 90 -9.26 -18.88 -14.30
C LEU A 90 -9.92 -17.72 -15.05
N LEU A 91 -9.26 -16.56 -15.12
CA LEU A 91 -9.78 -15.38 -15.78
C LEU A 91 -9.39 -15.36 -17.26
N PRO A 92 -10.33 -14.98 -18.15
CA PRO A 92 -10.01 -14.81 -19.58
C PRO A 92 -9.09 -13.60 -19.77
N GLY A 93 -8.10 -13.73 -20.65
CA GLY A 93 -7.19 -12.65 -20.96
C GLY A 93 -5.96 -13.07 -21.73
N THR A 94 -5.28 -12.09 -22.31
CA THR A 94 -3.98 -12.24 -22.98
C THR A 94 -2.89 -12.53 -21.96
N ALA A 95 -1.70 -12.85 -22.39
CA ALA A 95 -0.54 -13.03 -21.52
C ALA A 95 -0.20 -11.73 -20.72
N GLY A 96 -0.28 -10.56 -21.39
CA GLY A 96 -0.08 -9.26 -20.77
C GLY A 96 -1.13 -8.94 -19.71
N GLU A 97 -2.42 -9.16 -20.01
CA GLU A 97 -3.51 -8.97 -19.04
C GLU A 97 -3.34 -9.89 -17.83
N ARG A 98 -2.96 -11.15 -18.03
CA ARG A 98 -2.70 -12.08 -16.90
C ARG A 98 -1.52 -11.63 -16.03
N GLY A 99 -0.55 -10.96 -16.62
CA GLY A 99 0.53 -10.30 -15.86
C GLY A 99 -0.02 -9.23 -14.94
N VAL A 100 -0.90 -8.37 -15.45
CA VAL A 100 -1.59 -7.34 -14.65
C VAL A 100 -2.45 -7.97 -13.55
N TYR A 101 -3.18 -9.08 -13.85
CA TYR A 101 -3.99 -9.76 -12.84
C TYR A 101 -3.14 -10.28 -11.67
N ARG A 102 -1.96 -10.88 -11.98
CA ARG A 102 -1.00 -11.31 -10.95
C ARG A 102 -0.52 -10.13 -10.12
N TYR A 103 -0.11 -9.04 -10.78
CA TYR A 103 0.37 -7.84 -10.10
C TYR A 103 -0.72 -7.24 -9.20
N THR A 104 -1.95 -7.14 -9.68
CA THR A 104 -3.09 -6.62 -8.92
C THR A 104 -3.34 -7.40 -7.65
N LEU A 105 -3.25 -8.73 -7.71
CA LEU A 105 -3.49 -9.58 -6.55
C LEU A 105 -2.29 -9.64 -5.59
N ALA A 106 -1.05 -9.45 -6.10
CA ALA A 106 0.17 -9.54 -5.29
C ALA A 106 0.55 -8.24 -4.57
N PHE A 107 0.18 -7.07 -5.12
CA PHE A 107 0.79 -5.82 -4.67
C PHE A 107 -0.25 -4.75 -4.33
N PRO A 108 -0.69 -4.69 -3.05
CA PRO A 108 -1.52 -3.59 -2.54
C PRO A 108 -0.74 -2.27 -2.46
N ASN A 109 -1.44 -1.16 -2.50
CA ASN A 109 -0.87 0.17 -2.30
C ASN A 109 -0.64 0.45 -0.80
N VAL A 110 0.26 -0.30 -0.19
CA VAL A 110 0.57 -0.20 1.24
C VAL A 110 1.26 1.11 1.62
N GLY A 111 1.98 1.74 0.69
CA GLY A 111 2.73 2.99 0.94
C GLY A 111 1.85 4.22 0.81
N PHE A 112 1.43 4.57 -0.43
CA PHE A 112 0.76 5.84 -0.71
C PHE A 112 -0.64 5.97 -0.10
N ILE A 113 -1.38 4.89 0.04
CA ILE A 113 -2.72 4.87 0.65
C ILE A 113 -2.70 4.10 1.96
N GLY A 114 -2.01 2.98 2.04
CA GLY A 114 -2.03 2.10 3.19
C GLY A 114 -1.47 2.72 4.47
N TYR A 115 -0.36 3.47 4.40
CA TYR A 115 0.16 4.17 5.58
C TYR A 115 -0.77 5.28 6.06
N PRO A 116 -1.25 6.20 5.21
CA PRO A 116 -2.30 7.15 5.60
C PRO A 116 -3.51 6.50 6.26
N VAL A 117 -4.03 5.43 5.66
CA VAL A 117 -5.19 4.71 6.22
C VAL A 117 -4.85 4.06 7.55
N ALA A 118 -3.67 3.45 7.70
CA ALA A 118 -3.27 2.85 8.97
C ALA A 118 -3.18 3.89 10.09
N VAL A 119 -2.57 5.05 9.82
CA VAL A 119 -2.48 6.17 10.77
C VAL A 119 -3.87 6.72 11.10
N ALA A 120 -4.72 6.95 10.10
CA ALA A 120 -6.06 7.46 10.29
C ALA A 120 -6.94 6.52 11.13
N LEU A 121 -6.83 5.21 10.93
CA LEU A 121 -7.65 4.23 11.65
C LEU A 121 -7.13 3.86 13.03
N TYR A 122 -5.81 3.84 13.23
CA TYR A 122 -5.19 3.26 14.43
C TYR A 122 -4.21 4.20 15.14
N GLY A 123 -4.06 5.45 14.65
CA GLY A 123 -3.13 6.45 15.18
C GLY A 123 -1.68 6.25 14.70
N ASP A 124 -0.80 7.18 15.08
CA ASP A 124 0.58 7.25 14.59
C ASP A 124 1.40 5.97 14.88
N GLY A 125 1.15 5.33 16.00
CA GLY A 125 1.80 4.06 16.37
C GLY A 125 1.59 2.94 15.34
N ALA A 126 0.50 2.97 14.56
CA ALA A 126 0.21 1.99 13.53
C ALA A 126 1.22 1.99 12.38
N LEU A 127 1.89 3.11 12.16
CA LEU A 127 2.85 3.25 11.06
C LEU A 127 4.02 2.26 11.17
N PHE A 128 4.53 2.05 12.39
CA PHE A 128 5.59 1.07 12.64
C PHE A 128 5.16 -0.34 12.23
N TYR A 129 3.96 -0.77 12.63
CA TYR A 129 3.40 -2.09 12.29
C TYR A 129 3.19 -2.23 10.77
N ALA A 130 2.59 -1.21 10.16
CA ALA A 130 2.36 -1.17 8.73
C ALA A 130 3.68 -1.20 7.93
N ALA A 131 4.73 -0.51 8.41
CA ALA A 131 6.04 -0.47 7.76
C ALA A 131 6.75 -1.82 7.80
N ILE A 132 6.69 -2.55 8.93
CA ILE A 132 7.25 -3.91 9.01
C ILE A 132 6.47 -4.87 8.11
N LEU A 133 5.15 -4.80 8.12
CA LEU A 133 4.30 -5.63 7.27
C LEU A 133 4.55 -5.36 5.77
N ALA A 134 4.89 -4.12 5.41
CA ALA A 134 5.22 -3.73 4.04
C ALA A 134 6.65 -4.07 3.59
N LEU A 135 7.54 -4.57 4.46
CA LEU A 135 8.90 -4.96 4.08
C LEU A 135 8.94 -5.94 2.90
N PRO A 136 8.20 -7.06 2.92
CA PRO A 136 8.15 -7.97 1.78
C PRO A 136 7.57 -7.30 0.52
N PHE A 137 6.58 -6.40 0.64
CA PHE A 137 6.04 -5.65 -0.50
C PHE A 137 7.16 -4.89 -1.22
N ASN A 138 7.93 -4.10 -0.49
CA ASN A 138 9.01 -3.30 -1.07
C ASN A 138 10.04 -4.18 -1.80
N LEU A 139 10.37 -5.34 -1.22
CA LEU A 139 11.29 -6.31 -1.81
C LEU A 139 10.71 -6.99 -3.06
N LEU A 140 9.48 -7.48 -2.96
CA LEU A 140 8.85 -8.33 -3.96
C LEU A 140 8.25 -7.52 -5.13
N SER A 141 7.70 -6.31 -4.88
CA SER A 141 7.09 -5.49 -5.92
C SER A 141 8.08 -5.05 -6.99
N TYR A 142 9.32 -4.76 -6.60
CA TYR A 142 10.38 -4.37 -7.53
C TYR A 142 11.18 -5.54 -8.09
N SER A 143 11.11 -6.74 -7.51
CA SER A 143 11.76 -7.95 -8.02
C SER A 143 10.81 -8.81 -8.85
N LEU A 144 9.68 -9.22 -8.30
CA LEU A 144 8.70 -10.08 -8.95
C LEU A 144 7.68 -9.28 -9.78
N GLY A 145 7.39 -8.03 -9.43
CA GLY A 145 6.45 -7.18 -10.15
C GLY A 145 6.76 -7.07 -11.64
N PRO A 146 7.98 -6.64 -12.05
CA PRO A 146 8.38 -6.61 -13.45
C PRO A 146 8.32 -7.97 -14.14
N LEU A 147 8.68 -9.06 -13.43
CA LEU A 147 8.59 -10.42 -13.94
C LEU A 147 7.15 -10.84 -14.22
N MET A 148 6.21 -10.47 -13.34
CA MET A 148 4.79 -10.75 -13.51
C MET A 148 4.20 -9.98 -14.69
N LEU A 149 4.58 -8.71 -14.88
CA LEU A 149 4.04 -7.81 -15.90
C LEU A 149 4.57 -8.13 -17.29
N ALA A 150 5.87 -8.38 -17.43
CA ALA A 150 6.56 -8.52 -18.73
C ALA A 150 7.02 -9.94 -19.05
N GLY A 151 6.90 -10.89 -18.12
CA GLY A 151 7.36 -12.26 -18.31
C GLY A 151 8.89 -12.44 -18.34
N ALA A 152 9.66 -11.34 -18.41
CA ALA A 152 11.12 -11.37 -18.38
C ALA A 152 11.66 -10.06 -17.79
N ALA A 153 12.15 -10.11 -16.57
CA ALA A 153 12.83 -8.97 -15.94
C ALA A 153 14.22 -9.38 -15.47
N ARG A 154 15.17 -8.46 -15.60
CA ARG A 154 16.48 -8.62 -14.97
C ARG A 154 16.38 -8.10 -13.55
N PHE A 155 16.54 -8.99 -12.58
CA PHE A 155 16.61 -8.63 -11.18
C PHE A 155 17.77 -7.65 -10.94
N ARG A 156 17.49 -6.50 -10.32
CA ARG A 156 18.47 -5.48 -9.99
C ARG A 156 18.66 -5.43 -8.47
N TRP A 157 19.76 -5.92 -7.97
CA TRP A 157 20.11 -5.91 -6.54
C TRP A 157 19.98 -4.54 -5.87
N ARG A 158 20.21 -3.46 -6.63
CA ARG A 158 20.06 -2.09 -6.11
C ARG A 158 18.63 -1.76 -5.66
N GLN A 159 17.64 -2.45 -6.15
CA GLN A 159 16.24 -2.26 -5.75
C GLN A 159 15.98 -2.75 -4.32
N LEU A 160 16.78 -3.73 -3.83
CA LEU A 160 16.75 -4.19 -2.43
C LEU A 160 17.26 -3.15 -1.44
N LEU A 161 17.98 -2.15 -1.92
CA LEU A 161 18.51 -1.05 -1.12
C LEU A 161 17.66 0.22 -1.26
N SER A 162 16.35 0.06 -1.55
CA SER A 162 15.47 1.23 -1.56
C SER A 162 15.44 1.90 -0.19
N PRO A 163 15.37 3.24 -0.13
CA PRO A 163 15.37 3.97 1.15
C PRO A 163 14.26 3.51 2.10
N CYS A 164 13.08 3.14 1.59
CA CYS A 164 12.00 2.60 2.42
C CYS A 164 12.36 1.24 3.04
N ILE A 165 13.03 0.34 2.30
CA ILE A 165 13.49 -0.94 2.86
C ILE A 165 14.53 -0.69 3.94
N VAL A 166 15.51 0.16 3.67
CA VAL A 166 16.55 0.52 4.64
C VAL A 166 15.93 1.13 5.90
N ALA A 167 15.00 2.06 5.75
CA ALA A 167 14.28 2.68 6.86
C ALA A 167 13.47 1.66 7.69
N SER A 168 12.75 0.76 7.03
CA SER A 168 11.97 -0.27 7.72
C SER A 168 12.86 -1.28 8.45
N VAL A 169 13.97 -1.70 7.83
CA VAL A 169 14.96 -2.58 8.50
C VAL A 169 15.61 -1.85 9.68
N LEU A 170 15.99 -0.59 9.51
CA LEU A 170 16.54 0.23 10.60
C LEU A 170 15.55 0.37 11.74
N GLY A 171 14.29 0.68 11.44
CA GLY A 171 13.21 0.76 12.42
C GLY A 171 13.03 -0.57 13.18
N LEU A 172 13.04 -1.70 12.46
CA LEU A 172 12.96 -3.02 13.08
C LEU A 172 14.17 -3.30 14.01
N VAL A 173 15.37 -2.95 13.57
CA VAL A 173 16.60 -3.10 14.41
C VAL A 173 16.51 -2.23 15.66
N LEU A 174 16.10 -0.96 15.53
CA LEU A 174 15.93 -0.07 16.67
C LEU A 174 14.90 -0.63 17.67
N ALA A 175 13.77 -1.14 17.16
CA ALA A 175 12.72 -1.73 17.99
C ALA A 175 13.19 -3.00 18.73
N LEU A 176 13.88 -3.90 18.04
CA LEU A 176 14.38 -5.17 18.63
C LEU A 176 15.52 -4.94 19.63
N THR A 177 16.42 -4.00 19.34
CA THR A 177 17.54 -3.67 20.22
C THR A 177 17.16 -2.74 21.37
N ARG A 178 15.94 -2.17 21.32
CA ARG A 178 15.47 -1.14 22.28
C ARG A 178 16.36 0.10 22.30
N LEU A 179 17.18 0.32 21.26
CA LEU A 179 18.03 1.49 21.14
C LEU A 179 17.17 2.72 20.85
N ARG A 180 17.26 3.73 21.68
CA ARG A 180 16.57 5.02 21.47
C ARG A 180 17.60 6.08 21.10
N PRO A 181 17.61 6.56 19.85
CA PRO A 181 18.39 7.74 19.46
C PRO A 181 17.92 8.98 20.25
N PRO A 182 18.74 10.06 20.30
CA PRO A 182 18.32 11.31 20.91
C PRO A 182 17.00 11.82 20.33
N ALA A 183 16.08 12.33 21.17
CA ALA A 183 14.75 12.76 20.78
C ALA A 183 14.75 13.75 19.59
N ILE A 184 15.72 14.66 19.55
CA ILE A 184 15.89 15.62 18.46
C ILE A 184 16.02 14.95 17.07
N VAL A 185 16.61 13.75 16.99
CA VAL A 185 16.70 13.01 15.73
C VAL A 185 15.31 12.56 15.28
N GLY A 186 14.49 12.09 16.23
CA GLY A 186 13.09 11.74 15.97
C GLY A 186 12.29 12.95 15.47
N GLU A 187 12.38 14.08 16.17
CA GLU A 187 11.68 15.31 15.82
C GLU A 187 12.05 15.84 14.43
N MET A 188 13.36 15.79 14.06
CA MET A 188 13.80 16.19 12.72
C MET A 188 13.25 15.27 11.63
N LEU A 189 13.22 13.97 11.87
CA LEU A 189 12.68 13.00 10.91
C LEU A 189 11.16 13.10 10.80
N ASP A 190 10.48 13.34 11.90
CA ASP A 190 9.03 13.51 11.97
C ASP A 190 8.60 14.74 11.18
N PHE A 191 9.26 15.88 11.41
CA PHE A 191 9.01 17.11 10.66
C PHE A 191 9.09 16.93 9.14
N VAL A 192 10.03 16.13 8.65
CA VAL A 192 10.14 15.78 7.22
C VAL A 192 9.11 14.71 6.84
N GLY A 193 8.86 13.78 7.73
CA GLY A 193 7.94 12.67 7.56
C GLY A 193 6.49 13.08 7.39
N ASP A 194 6.04 14.09 8.10
CA ASP A 194 4.67 14.62 8.10
C ASP A 194 4.17 15.05 6.71
N ILE A 195 5.08 15.42 5.83
CA ILE A 195 4.75 15.75 4.43
C ILE A 195 4.24 14.52 3.66
N THR A 196 4.62 13.31 4.10
CA THR A 196 4.38 12.07 3.35
C THR A 196 2.90 11.81 3.10
N VAL A 197 2.09 11.83 4.14
CA VAL A 197 0.66 11.49 4.06
C VAL A 197 -0.09 12.44 3.11
N PRO A 198 -0.12 13.77 3.33
CA PRO A 198 -0.85 14.67 2.46
C PRO A 198 -0.30 14.66 1.02
N LEU A 199 1.02 14.63 0.86
CA LEU A 199 1.64 14.68 -0.46
C LEU A 199 1.37 13.41 -1.27
N SER A 200 1.39 12.23 -0.62
CA SER A 200 1.08 10.96 -1.29
C SER A 200 -0.37 10.90 -1.79
N LEU A 201 -1.31 11.40 -1.01
CA LEU A 201 -2.73 11.46 -1.38
C LEU A 201 -2.99 12.46 -2.53
N LEU A 202 -2.32 13.61 -2.54
CA LEU A 202 -2.36 14.55 -3.67
C LEU A 202 -1.83 13.91 -4.96
N VAL A 203 -0.71 13.19 -4.89
CA VAL A 203 -0.15 12.47 -6.04
C VAL A 203 -1.10 11.38 -6.52
N VAL A 204 -1.69 10.59 -5.63
CA VAL A 204 -2.71 9.60 -6.00
C VAL A 204 -3.88 10.25 -6.73
N GLY A 205 -4.40 11.37 -6.22
CA GLY A 205 -5.46 12.14 -6.87
C GLY A 205 -5.08 12.63 -8.26
N SER A 206 -3.87 13.15 -8.42
CA SER A 206 -3.34 13.58 -9.72
C SER A 206 -3.24 12.42 -10.72
N LEU A 207 -2.77 11.27 -10.29
CA LEU A 207 -2.68 10.09 -11.15
C LEU A 207 -4.07 9.60 -11.62
N LEU A 208 -5.09 9.71 -10.77
CA LEU A 208 -6.47 9.35 -11.14
C LEU A 208 -7.03 10.27 -12.24
N ALA A 209 -6.60 11.55 -12.32
CA ALA A 209 -7.06 12.50 -13.33
C ALA A 209 -6.66 12.12 -14.77
N HIS A 210 -5.62 11.33 -14.95
CA HIS A 210 -5.19 10.85 -16.27
C HIS A 210 -5.95 9.64 -16.79
N MET A 211 -6.88 9.09 -16.03
CA MET A 211 -7.55 7.83 -16.35
C MET A 211 -8.93 8.05 -16.98
N SER A 212 -9.29 7.23 -17.99
CA SER A 212 -10.55 7.31 -18.72
C SER A 212 -11.61 6.39 -18.11
N PRO A 213 -12.66 6.90 -17.42
CA PRO A 213 -13.63 6.08 -16.69
C PRO A 213 -14.47 5.14 -17.59
N GLY A 214 -14.76 5.56 -18.83
CA GLY A 214 -15.78 4.90 -19.66
C GLY A 214 -15.48 3.46 -20.08
N LYS A 215 -14.21 3.12 -20.33
CA LYS A 215 -13.80 1.75 -20.71
C LYS A 215 -13.71 0.83 -19.48
N VAL A 216 -13.32 1.38 -18.36
CA VAL A 216 -13.08 0.66 -17.09
C VAL A 216 -14.37 0.02 -16.59
N LEU A 217 -15.45 0.79 -16.54
CA LEU A 217 -16.73 0.37 -15.98
C LEU A 217 -17.41 -0.75 -16.77
N ARG A 218 -17.03 -0.97 -18.04
CA ARG A 218 -17.61 -1.99 -18.93
C ARG A 218 -16.88 -3.33 -18.90
N SER A 219 -15.80 -3.48 -18.16
CA SER A 219 -15.00 -4.72 -18.13
C SER A 219 -15.34 -5.60 -16.92
N PRO A 220 -16.12 -6.70 -17.09
CA PRO A 220 -16.48 -7.58 -15.98
C PRO A 220 -15.27 -8.18 -15.26
N LYS A 221 -14.20 -8.48 -16.00
CA LYS A 221 -12.97 -9.05 -15.44
C LYS A 221 -12.25 -8.11 -14.47
N LEU A 222 -12.29 -6.80 -14.73
CA LEU A 222 -11.70 -5.81 -13.83
C LEU A 222 -12.54 -5.66 -12.54
N TRP A 223 -13.86 -5.77 -12.65
CA TRP A 223 -14.73 -5.81 -11.48
C TRP A 223 -14.48 -7.04 -10.62
N VAL A 224 -14.33 -8.22 -11.23
CA VAL A 224 -13.99 -9.45 -10.49
C VAL A 224 -12.65 -9.28 -9.76
N LEU A 225 -11.61 -8.77 -10.43
CA LEU A 225 -10.32 -8.50 -9.81
C LEU A 225 -10.43 -7.49 -8.66
N SER A 226 -11.22 -6.43 -8.84
CA SER A 226 -11.41 -5.41 -7.81
C SER A 226 -12.13 -5.98 -6.58
N VAL A 227 -13.18 -6.77 -6.78
CA VAL A 227 -13.89 -7.46 -5.67
C VAL A 227 -12.96 -8.43 -4.96
N LEU A 228 -12.19 -9.22 -5.70
CA LEU A 228 -11.20 -10.13 -5.11
C LEU A 228 -10.19 -9.35 -4.27
N ARG A 229 -9.60 -8.28 -4.82
CA ARG A 229 -8.57 -7.48 -4.15
C ARG A 229 -9.10 -6.76 -2.92
N LEU A 230 -10.24 -6.06 -3.06
CA LEU A 230 -10.73 -5.13 -2.04
C LEU A 230 -11.59 -5.78 -0.95
N LEU A 231 -12.19 -6.93 -1.23
CA LEU A 231 -13.14 -7.56 -0.31
C LEU A 231 -12.77 -9.01 0.03
N VAL A 232 -12.55 -9.85 -0.97
CA VAL A 232 -12.35 -11.29 -0.72
C VAL A 232 -11.01 -11.55 -0.02
N MET A 233 -9.93 -10.95 -0.50
CA MET A 233 -8.60 -11.16 0.09
C MET A 233 -8.51 -10.68 1.55
N PRO A 234 -8.94 -9.45 1.91
CA PRO A 234 -8.91 -9.02 3.31
C PRO A 234 -9.87 -9.82 4.20
N ALA A 235 -11.03 -10.24 3.67
CA ALA A 235 -11.94 -11.10 4.43
C ALA A 235 -11.35 -12.48 4.71
N LEU A 236 -10.68 -13.09 3.74
CA LEU A 236 -9.98 -14.35 3.91
C LEU A 236 -8.83 -14.22 4.94
N LEU A 237 -8.03 -13.15 4.85
CA LEU A 237 -6.99 -12.91 5.82
C LEU A 237 -7.56 -12.73 7.23
N CYS A 238 -8.61 -11.92 7.38
CA CYS A 238 -9.29 -11.73 8.66
C CYS A 238 -9.77 -13.05 9.25
N LEU A 239 -10.39 -13.91 8.43
CA LEU A 239 -10.87 -15.21 8.86
C LEU A 239 -9.73 -16.11 9.36
N VAL A 240 -8.60 -16.13 8.64
CA VAL A 240 -7.41 -16.92 9.04
C VAL A 240 -6.80 -16.38 10.33
N LEU A 241 -6.58 -15.07 10.42
CA LEU A 241 -5.93 -14.43 11.56
C LEU A 241 -6.76 -14.51 12.85
N ARG A 242 -8.09 -14.46 12.74
CA ARG A 242 -8.98 -14.65 13.91
C ARG A 242 -8.79 -16.01 14.60
N GLY A 243 -8.36 -17.02 13.86
CA GLY A 243 -8.00 -18.34 14.44
C GLY A 243 -6.64 -18.39 15.14
N MET A 244 -5.81 -17.35 14.99
CA MET A 244 -4.41 -17.35 15.45
C MET A 244 -4.19 -16.54 16.75
N HIS A 245 -5.23 -16.01 17.40
CA HIS A 245 -5.12 -15.20 18.63
C HIS A 245 -4.19 -13.98 18.48
N ILE A 246 -4.26 -13.32 17.35
CA ILE A 246 -3.46 -12.14 17.03
C ILE A 246 -4.02 -10.91 17.74
N GLU A 247 -3.14 -10.03 18.21
CA GLU A 247 -3.52 -8.74 18.77
C GLU A 247 -4.40 -7.93 17.82
N ALA A 248 -5.47 -7.30 18.35
CA ALA A 248 -6.48 -6.62 17.54
C ALA A 248 -5.89 -5.54 16.63
N MET A 249 -4.88 -4.78 17.09
CA MET A 249 -4.21 -3.76 16.31
C MET A 249 -3.44 -4.37 15.13
N VAL A 250 -2.67 -5.43 15.36
CA VAL A 250 -1.91 -6.14 14.31
C VAL A 250 -2.86 -6.73 13.27
N LEU A 251 -3.95 -7.39 13.74
CA LEU A 251 -4.98 -7.94 12.87
C LEU A 251 -5.62 -6.84 12.02
N GLY A 252 -6.03 -5.74 12.66
CA GLY A 252 -6.68 -4.63 11.99
C GLY A 252 -5.81 -3.99 10.93
N ILE A 253 -4.54 -3.72 11.23
CA ILE A 253 -3.58 -3.15 10.29
C ILE A 253 -3.34 -4.12 9.11
N ALA A 254 -3.15 -5.41 9.39
CA ALA A 254 -2.91 -6.40 8.33
C ALA A 254 -4.11 -6.54 7.38
N VAL A 255 -5.32 -6.61 7.92
CA VAL A 255 -6.57 -6.69 7.12
C VAL A 255 -6.77 -5.41 6.31
N SER A 256 -6.55 -4.24 6.92
CA SER A 256 -6.62 -2.95 6.22
C SER A 256 -5.59 -2.89 5.08
N GLN A 257 -4.33 -3.23 5.32
CA GLN A 257 -3.27 -3.24 4.31
C GLN A 257 -3.58 -4.22 3.16
N MET A 258 -4.12 -5.40 3.45
CA MET A 258 -4.55 -6.33 2.41
C MET A 258 -5.74 -5.79 1.62
N GLY A 259 -6.62 -5.00 2.22
CA GLY A 259 -7.74 -4.35 1.55
C GLY A 259 -7.39 -3.11 0.73
N MET A 260 -6.11 -2.71 0.67
CA MET A 260 -5.70 -1.57 -0.15
C MET A 260 -5.88 -1.84 -1.64
N PRO A 261 -6.16 -0.78 -2.44
CA PRO A 261 -6.19 -0.89 -3.90
C PRO A 261 -4.85 -1.36 -4.45
N VAL A 262 -4.79 -1.70 -5.72
CA VAL A 262 -3.52 -2.08 -6.35
C VAL A 262 -2.51 -0.92 -6.30
N ALA A 263 -1.23 -1.25 -6.14
CA ALA A 263 -0.16 -0.28 -6.06
C ALA A 263 -0.03 0.56 -7.34
N VAL A 264 -0.03 1.89 -7.20
CA VAL A 264 0.02 2.84 -8.35
C VAL A 264 1.32 2.74 -9.16
N ASN A 265 2.42 2.29 -8.55
CA ASN A 265 3.68 2.04 -9.24
C ASN A 265 3.59 0.92 -10.28
N GLY A 266 2.56 0.07 -10.25
CA GLY A 266 2.30 -0.96 -11.26
C GLY A 266 2.15 -0.40 -12.66
N THR A 267 1.53 0.78 -12.82
CA THR A 267 1.41 1.45 -14.12
C THR A 267 2.77 1.87 -14.66
N LEU A 268 3.63 2.45 -13.79
CA LEU A 268 5.00 2.83 -14.16
C LEU A 268 5.84 1.61 -14.53
N LEU A 269 5.74 0.53 -13.75
CA LEU A 269 6.43 -0.73 -14.05
C LEU A 269 5.93 -1.36 -15.35
N SER A 270 4.62 -1.30 -15.64
CA SER A 270 4.08 -1.78 -16.92
C SER A 270 4.63 -0.99 -18.10
N MET A 271 4.79 0.33 -17.98
CA MET A 271 5.40 1.17 -19.02
C MET A 271 6.89 0.85 -19.21
N GLU A 272 7.63 0.69 -18.12
CA GLU A 272 9.08 0.47 -18.16
C GLU A 272 9.45 -0.93 -18.69
N TYR A 273 8.66 -1.94 -18.33
CA TYR A 273 8.99 -3.34 -18.61
C TYR A 273 8.13 -3.99 -19.71
N GLY A 274 7.21 -3.24 -20.34
CA GLY A 274 6.43 -3.71 -21.48
C GLY A 274 5.21 -4.55 -21.12
N GLY A 275 4.61 -4.30 -19.94
CA GLY A 275 3.32 -4.88 -19.53
C GLY A 275 2.12 -4.20 -20.22
N ASP A 276 0.91 -4.72 -19.98
CA ASP A 276 -0.33 -4.10 -20.45
C ASP A 276 -0.67 -2.85 -19.62
N THR A 277 -0.12 -1.71 -20.03
CA THR A 277 -0.23 -0.45 -19.30
C THR A 277 -1.68 0.06 -19.25
N GLU A 278 -2.46 -0.16 -20.32
CA GLU A 278 -3.87 0.28 -20.35
C GLU A 278 -4.69 -0.48 -19.30
N VAL A 279 -4.59 -1.79 -19.27
CA VAL A 279 -5.31 -2.64 -18.30
C VAL A 279 -4.81 -2.37 -16.87
N MET A 280 -3.49 -2.13 -16.70
CA MET A 280 -2.92 -1.80 -15.38
C MET A 280 -3.48 -0.46 -14.85
N ALA A 281 -3.53 0.56 -15.68
CA ALA A 281 -4.11 1.85 -15.33
C ALA A 281 -5.61 1.72 -14.99
N GLN A 282 -6.35 0.95 -15.79
CA GLN A 282 -7.78 0.72 -15.57
C GLN A 282 -8.06 0.05 -14.23
N VAL A 283 -7.33 -1.01 -13.87
CA VAL A 283 -7.54 -1.71 -12.60
C VAL A 283 -7.08 -0.87 -11.41
N THR A 284 -6.02 -0.07 -11.57
CA THR A 284 -5.57 0.89 -10.55
C THR A 284 -6.67 1.90 -10.26
N PHE A 285 -7.27 2.49 -11.30
CA PHE A 285 -8.38 3.42 -11.16
C PHE A 285 -9.58 2.78 -10.43
N LEU A 286 -10.03 1.61 -10.92
CA LEU A 286 -11.21 0.95 -10.38
C LEU A 286 -11.03 0.53 -8.93
N THR A 287 -9.87 -0.04 -8.58
CA THR A 287 -9.59 -0.45 -7.21
C THR A 287 -9.42 0.75 -6.29
N THR A 288 -8.81 1.86 -6.75
CA THR A 288 -8.64 3.06 -5.93
C THR A 288 -9.98 3.72 -5.64
N LEU A 289 -10.86 3.86 -6.64
CA LEU A 289 -12.23 4.35 -6.41
C LEU A 289 -13.04 3.41 -5.52
N GLY A 290 -12.93 2.10 -5.75
CA GLY A 290 -13.60 1.09 -4.94
C GLY A 290 -13.15 1.12 -3.47
N ALA A 291 -11.87 1.39 -3.23
CA ALA A 291 -11.30 1.46 -1.89
C ALA A 291 -11.92 2.55 -1.01
N ILE A 292 -12.38 3.65 -1.60
CA ILE A 292 -13.10 4.73 -0.89
C ILE A 292 -14.33 4.19 -0.14
N ILE A 293 -14.99 3.18 -0.70
CA ILE A 293 -16.18 2.57 -0.11
C ILE A 293 -15.79 1.33 0.71
N THR A 294 -14.88 0.51 0.17
CA THR A 294 -14.58 -0.80 0.78
C THR A 294 -13.76 -0.69 2.05
N ILE A 295 -12.88 0.31 2.19
CA ILE A 295 -12.09 0.50 3.42
C ILE A 295 -12.99 0.79 4.63
N PRO A 296 -13.92 1.77 4.59
CA PRO A 296 -14.87 1.98 5.68
C PRO A 296 -15.73 0.75 5.99
N VAL A 297 -16.17 0.04 4.95
CA VAL A 297 -16.96 -1.19 5.12
C VAL A 297 -16.14 -2.29 5.80
N LEU A 298 -14.90 -2.51 5.39
CA LEU A 298 -14.00 -3.47 6.03
C LEU A 298 -13.73 -3.12 7.49
N ALA A 299 -13.47 -1.84 7.77
CA ALA A 299 -13.25 -1.36 9.14
C ALA A 299 -14.49 -1.56 10.01
N ALA A 300 -15.69 -1.32 9.49
CA ALA A 300 -16.94 -1.46 10.26
C ALA A 300 -17.39 -2.92 10.45
N VAL A 301 -17.06 -3.83 9.52
CA VAL A 301 -17.61 -5.20 9.49
C VAL A 301 -16.59 -6.23 9.98
N LEU A 302 -15.31 -6.03 9.70
CA LEU A 302 -14.27 -7.02 10.00
C LEU A 302 -13.39 -6.63 11.18
N LEU A 303 -13.36 -5.37 11.57
CA LEU A 303 -12.51 -4.84 12.63
C LEU A 303 -13.31 -4.25 13.78
#